data_08f27e95812a6261cb8c70f02f51201a
#
_entry.id   08f27e95812a6261cb8c70f02f51201a
#
_cell.length_a   1.000
_cell.length_b   1.000
_cell.length_c   1.000
_cell.angle_alpha   90.00
_cell.angle_beta   90.00
_cell.angle_gamma   90.00
#
_symmetry.space_group_name_H-M   'P 1'
#
loop_
_entity.id
_entity.type
_entity.pdbx_description
1 polymer ?
#
loop_
_entity_poly.entity_id
_entity_poly.type
_entity_poly.pdbx_seq_one_letter_code
_entity_poly.pdbx_strand_id
1 'polypeptide(L)'
;YVYLDHKSALDWIQVCNAPGYVTSYREGFPGQTLAKKLREVLGPVGLDLIALGPGDGKSEVRLVQHILREYDEPSIRFYLLDISQPLLSRAFKHAVDTFNDHPGVFVCGIQGNFHHLPRYAQLHYAPARSHRRRIYTMLGNTVANLDHEPLFFQNAFSGAALGDMLLFDL
;
A
#
# COMPACT_ATOMS: atom_id res chain seq x y z
N TYR A 1 -17.10 9.69 -0.51
CA TYR A 1 -16.36 8.81 -1.44
C TYR A 1 -16.21 9.52 -2.78
N VAL A 2 -14.98 9.95 -3.12
CA VAL A 2 -14.76 10.93 -4.21
C VAL A 2 -14.48 10.26 -5.56
N TYR A 3 -13.98 9.04 -5.62
CA TYR A 3 -13.46 8.42 -6.85
C TYR A 3 -14.14 7.09 -7.23
N LEU A 4 -15.46 7.00 -7.02
CA LEU A 4 -16.20 5.75 -7.27
C LEU A 4 -16.51 5.49 -8.74
N ASP A 5 -16.71 6.54 -9.54
CA ASP A 5 -17.00 6.43 -10.95
C ASP A 5 -15.75 6.62 -11.83
N HIS A 6 -15.87 6.21 -13.09
CA HIS A 6 -14.74 6.27 -14.02
C HIS A 6 -14.23 7.69 -14.28
N LYS A 7 -15.13 8.69 -14.31
CA LYS A 7 -14.76 10.08 -14.58
C LYS A 7 -13.96 10.65 -13.42
N SER A 8 -14.46 10.54 -12.19
CA SER A 8 -13.74 11.03 -10.99
C SER A 8 -12.40 10.32 -10.79
N ALA A 9 -12.29 9.04 -11.15
CA ALA A 9 -11.01 8.34 -11.15
C ALA A 9 -10.03 8.90 -12.19
N LEU A 10 -10.51 9.26 -13.39
CA LEU A 10 -9.67 9.91 -14.40
C LEU A 10 -9.23 11.31 -13.97
N ASP A 11 -10.12 12.10 -13.37
CA ASP A 11 -9.78 13.43 -12.84
C ASP A 11 -8.69 13.32 -11.77
N TRP A 12 -8.77 12.33 -10.86
CA TRP A 12 -7.71 12.05 -9.88
C TRP A 12 -6.38 11.67 -10.55
N ILE A 13 -6.42 10.85 -11.59
CA ILE A 13 -5.22 10.49 -12.34
C ILE A 13 -4.56 11.73 -12.97
N GLN A 14 -5.34 12.70 -13.45
CA GLN A 14 -4.80 13.96 -13.96
C GLN A 14 -4.11 14.75 -12.85
N VAL A 15 -4.72 14.84 -11.66
CA VAL A 15 -4.08 15.46 -10.48
C VAL A 15 -2.77 14.76 -10.14
N CYS A 16 -2.76 13.44 -10.09
CA CYS A 16 -1.56 12.64 -9.82
C CYS A 16 -0.43 12.83 -10.84
N ASN A 17 -0.73 13.27 -12.04
CA ASN A 17 0.26 13.55 -13.09
C ASN A 17 0.61 15.04 -13.19
N ALA A 18 -0.04 15.93 -12.42
CA ALA A 18 0.30 17.33 -12.38
C ALA A 18 1.72 17.55 -11.82
N PRO A 19 2.52 18.47 -12.38
CA PRO A 19 3.92 18.67 -11.98
C PRO A 19 4.09 18.87 -10.46
N GLY A 20 3.24 19.69 -9.84
CA GLY A 20 3.30 19.94 -8.39
C GLY A 20 3.09 18.66 -7.56
N TYR A 21 2.13 17.81 -7.94
CA TYR A 21 1.89 16.55 -7.26
C TYR A 21 3.07 15.57 -7.44
N VAL A 22 3.59 15.45 -8.66
CA VAL A 22 4.73 14.59 -8.96
C VAL A 22 5.94 14.98 -8.12
N THR A 23 6.28 16.28 -8.07
CA THR A 23 7.42 16.77 -7.28
C THR A 23 7.23 16.53 -5.78
N SER A 24 6.06 16.87 -5.23
CA SER A 24 5.82 16.79 -3.77
C SER A 24 5.67 15.36 -3.27
N TYR A 25 4.95 14.50 -3.98
CA TYR A 25 4.55 13.20 -3.45
C TYR A 25 5.27 12.00 -4.10
N ARG A 26 5.85 12.17 -5.29
CA ARG A 26 6.51 11.06 -6.00
C ARG A 26 8.02 11.17 -6.00
N GLU A 27 8.56 12.33 -6.38
CA GLU A 27 10.02 12.52 -6.44
C GLU A 27 10.63 12.68 -5.06
N GLY A 28 9.92 13.35 -4.14
CA GLY A 28 10.31 13.51 -2.74
C GLY A 28 10.17 12.25 -1.88
N PHE A 29 9.54 11.18 -2.38
CA PHE A 29 9.30 9.97 -1.60
C PHE A 29 10.62 9.26 -1.24
N PRO A 30 10.96 9.12 0.04
CA PRO A 30 12.24 8.59 0.51
C PRO A 30 12.28 7.05 0.50
N GLY A 31 11.80 6.43 -0.58
CA GLY A 31 11.56 4.99 -0.67
C GLY A 31 12.78 4.13 -0.35
N GLN A 32 13.98 4.53 -0.80
CA GLN A 32 15.20 3.80 -0.51
C GLN A 32 15.58 3.85 0.98
N THR A 33 15.54 5.04 1.57
CA THR A 33 15.82 5.22 3.01
C THR A 33 14.84 4.44 3.86
N LEU A 34 13.56 4.46 3.46
CA LEU A 34 12.49 3.74 4.13
C LEU A 34 12.69 2.22 4.03
N ALA A 35 13.04 1.69 2.86
CA ALA A 35 13.31 0.26 2.65
C ALA A 35 14.49 -0.22 3.52
N LYS A 36 15.57 0.58 3.63
CA LYS A 36 16.69 0.28 4.53
C LYS A 36 16.25 0.22 6.00
N LYS A 37 15.50 1.21 6.46
CA LYS A 37 14.98 1.22 7.83
C LYS A 37 14.05 0.05 8.11
N LEU A 38 13.20 -0.32 7.14
CA LEU A 38 12.35 -1.50 7.27
C LEU A 38 13.18 -2.76 7.43
N ARG A 39 14.25 -2.94 6.64
CA ARG A 39 15.16 -4.08 6.79
C ARG A 39 15.84 -4.11 8.16
N GLU A 40 16.32 -2.96 8.65
CA GLU A 40 16.95 -2.85 9.97
C GLU A 40 16.01 -3.24 11.11
N VAL A 41 14.74 -2.79 11.04
CA VAL A 41 13.74 -3.02 12.10
C VAL A 41 13.12 -4.41 12.04
N LEU A 42 12.82 -4.90 10.83
CA LEU A 42 12.06 -6.13 10.65
C LEU A 42 12.96 -7.36 10.44
N GLY A 43 14.19 -7.15 9.98
CA GLY A 43 15.11 -8.23 9.62
C GLY A 43 14.68 -8.96 8.33
N PRO A 44 15.31 -10.14 8.05
CA PRO A 44 15.07 -10.92 6.82
C PRO A 44 13.80 -11.76 6.95
N VAL A 45 12.63 -11.14 6.94
CA VAL A 45 11.32 -11.80 7.08
C VAL A 45 10.47 -11.60 5.84
N GLY A 46 9.50 -12.47 5.62
CA GLY A 46 8.48 -12.26 4.61
C GLY A 46 7.60 -11.06 4.98
N LEU A 47 7.19 -10.29 3.99
CA LEU A 47 6.41 -9.09 4.18
C LEU A 47 5.00 -9.23 3.57
N ASP A 48 4.00 -8.73 4.30
CA ASP A 48 2.66 -8.49 3.81
C ASP A 48 2.48 -6.98 3.73
N LEU A 49 2.58 -6.41 2.54
CA LEU A 49 2.39 -4.99 2.29
C LEU A 49 0.96 -4.75 1.84
N ILE A 50 0.22 -3.96 2.61
CA ILE A 50 -1.21 -3.71 2.43
C ILE A 50 -1.41 -2.23 2.14
N ALA A 51 -1.61 -1.90 0.88
CA ALA A 51 -1.83 -0.53 0.42
C ALA A 51 -3.30 -0.15 0.56
N LEU A 52 -3.58 0.87 1.35
CA LEU A 52 -4.92 1.38 1.63
C LEU A 52 -5.17 2.63 0.80
N GLY A 53 -6.06 2.55 -0.18
CA GLY A 53 -6.33 3.63 -1.13
C GLY A 53 -5.14 3.97 -2.02
N PRO A 54 -4.52 2.98 -2.71
CA PRO A 54 -3.27 3.21 -3.45
C PRO A 54 -3.42 4.13 -4.67
N GLY A 55 -4.62 4.53 -5.04
CA GLY A 55 -4.85 5.35 -6.22
C GLY A 55 -4.32 4.70 -7.51
N ASP A 56 -3.29 5.26 -8.15
CA ASP A 56 -2.65 4.65 -9.32
C ASP A 56 -1.54 3.63 -8.97
N GLY A 57 -1.25 3.43 -7.69
CA GLY A 57 -0.33 2.43 -7.15
C GLY A 57 1.16 2.74 -7.33
N LYS A 58 1.53 3.88 -7.92
CA LYS A 58 2.94 4.16 -8.27
C LYS A 58 3.85 4.32 -7.06
N SER A 59 3.37 4.92 -5.98
CA SER A 59 4.15 5.13 -4.76
C SER A 59 4.46 3.81 -4.08
N GLU A 60 3.46 2.95 -3.95
CA GLU A 60 3.57 1.63 -3.33
C GLU A 60 4.42 0.67 -4.18
N VAL A 61 4.23 0.67 -5.50
CA VAL A 61 5.06 -0.11 -6.43
C VAL A 61 6.53 0.30 -6.29
N ARG A 62 6.83 1.61 -6.24
CA ARG A 62 8.20 2.10 -6.01
C ARG A 62 8.74 1.65 -4.66
N LEU A 63 7.95 1.67 -3.60
CA LEU A 63 8.35 1.16 -2.29
C LEU A 63 8.72 -0.32 -2.36
N VAL A 64 7.89 -1.16 -2.98
CA VAL A 64 8.19 -2.58 -3.18
C VAL A 64 9.46 -2.78 -3.97
N GLN A 65 9.69 -2.00 -5.05
CA GLN A 65 10.94 -2.07 -5.81
C GLN A 65 12.19 -1.74 -4.96
N HIS A 66 12.10 -0.77 -4.04
CA HIS A 66 13.19 -0.47 -3.12
C HIS A 66 13.39 -1.59 -2.11
N ILE A 67 12.31 -2.18 -1.57
CA ILE A 67 12.41 -3.34 -0.67
C ILE A 67 13.10 -4.50 -1.38
N LEU A 68 12.73 -4.81 -2.63
CA LEU A 68 13.35 -5.88 -3.43
C LEU A 68 14.86 -5.71 -3.61
N ARG A 69 15.36 -4.48 -3.62
CA ARG A 69 16.81 -4.18 -3.73
C ARG A 69 17.56 -4.32 -2.40
N GLU A 70 16.85 -4.15 -1.27
CA GLU A 70 17.47 -4.16 0.06
C GLU A 70 17.41 -5.55 0.72
N TYR A 71 16.57 -6.46 0.24
CA TYR A 71 16.39 -7.79 0.80
C TYR A 71 16.91 -8.87 -0.15
N ASP A 72 17.67 -9.81 0.40
CA ASP A 72 18.06 -11.01 -0.32
C ASP A 72 16.87 -11.98 -0.34
N GLU A 73 16.40 -12.40 -1.51
CA GLU A 73 15.28 -13.33 -1.69
C GLU A 73 13.99 -12.93 -0.94
N PRO A 74 13.46 -11.71 -1.12
CA PRO A 74 12.29 -11.25 -0.41
C PRO A 74 11.04 -12.04 -0.82
N SER A 75 10.22 -12.42 0.17
CA SER A 75 8.87 -12.95 -0.07
C SER A 75 7.86 -11.86 0.30
N ILE A 76 7.24 -11.24 -0.69
CA ILE A 76 6.30 -10.14 -0.52
C ILE A 76 4.92 -10.54 -1.01
N ARG A 77 3.91 -10.42 -0.14
CA ARG A 77 2.51 -10.41 -0.55
C ARG A 77 2.04 -8.96 -0.58
N PHE A 78 1.77 -8.47 -1.77
CA PHE A 78 1.40 -7.09 -2.02
C PHE A 78 -0.10 -6.99 -2.29
N TYR A 79 -0.82 -6.45 -1.32
CA TYR A 79 -2.26 -6.27 -1.36
C TYR A 79 -2.60 -4.82 -1.66
N LEU A 80 -3.48 -4.60 -2.64
CA LEU A 80 -4.00 -3.29 -3.02
C LEU A 80 -5.49 -3.25 -2.64
N LEU A 81 -5.85 -2.44 -1.66
CA LEU A 81 -7.23 -2.31 -1.18
C LEU A 81 -7.75 -0.91 -1.54
N ASP A 82 -8.71 -0.84 -2.44
CA ASP A 82 -9.33 0.41 -2.86
C ASP A 82 -10.85 0.22 -3.06
N ILE A 83 -11.62 1.24 -2.75
CA ILE A 83 -13.06 1.25 -3.01
C ILE A 83 -13.35 1.55 -4.47
N SER A 84 -12.48 2.31 -5.13
CA SER A 84 -12.60 2.69 -6.54
C SER A 84 -12.09 1.58 -7.45
N GLN A 85 -13.01 0.85 -8.06
CA GLN A 85 -12.66 -0.23 -9.00
C GLN A 85 -11.78 0.26 -10.16
N PRO A 86 -12.01 1.44 -10.79
CA PRO A 86 -11.14 1.93 -11.86
C PRO A 86 -9.70 2.20 -11.39
N LEU A 87 -9.52 2.81 -10.20
CA LEU A 87 -8.19 3.05 -9.64
C LEU A 87 -7.50 1.74 -9.25
N LEU A 88 -8.23 0.85 -8.56
CA LEU A 88 -7.71 -0.46 -8.18
C LEU A 88 -7.23 -1.27 -9.40
N SER A 89 -8.02 -1.31 -10.47
CA SER A 89 -7.64 -2.03 -11.70
C SER A 89 -6.35 -1.47 -12.31
N ARG A 90 -6.18 -0.15 -12.27
CA ARG A 90 -4.97 0.51 -12.78
C ARG A 90 -3.76 0.21 -11.89
N ALA A 91 -3.91 0.34 -10.57
CA ALA A 91 -2.84 0.03 -9.61
C ALA A 91 -2.44 -1.44 -9.70
N PHE A 92 -3.41 -2.35 -9.77
CA PHE A 92 -3.18 -3.78 -9.90
C PHE A 92 -2.42 -4.12 -11.21
N LYS A 93 -2.89 -3.58 -12.35
CA LYS A 93 -2.21 -3.77 -13.62
C LYS A 93 -0.77 -3.27 -13.55
N HIS A 94 -0.54 -2.07 -13.02
CA HIS A 94 0.80 -1.51 -12.86
C HIS A 94 1.70 -2.39 -12.00
N ALA A 95 1.19 -2.90 -10.88
CA ALA A 95 1.93 -3.78 -9.99
C ALA A 95 2.27 -5.12 -10.68
N VAL A 96 1.30 -5.76 -11.35
CA VAL A 96 1.51 -7.01 -12.07
C VAL A 96 2.52 -6.83 -13.19
N ASP A 97 2.37 -5.80 -14.03
CA ASP A 97 3.30 -5.51 -15.13
C ASP A 97 4.74 -5.27 -14.60
N THR A 98 4.88 -4.66 -13.41
CA THR A 98 6.18 -4.36 -12.81
C THR A 98 6.85 -5.59 -12.19
N PHE A 99 6.07 -6.49 -11.59
CA PHE A 99 6.60 -7.61 -10.80
C PHE A 99 6.43 -8.99 -11.47
N ASN A 100 6.01 -9.04 -12.73
CA ASN A 100 5.78 -10.29 -13.46
C ASN A 100 6.96 -11.27 -13.40
N ASP A 101 8.19 -10.75 -13.45
CA ASP A 101 9.42 -11.55 -13.44
C ASP A 101 10.02 -11.72 -12.02
N HIS A 102 9.29 -11.34 -10.98
CA HIS A 102 9.73 -11.47 -9.59
C HIS A 102 8.95 -12.57 -8.85
N PRO A 103 9.42 -13.83 -8.83
CA PRO A 103 8.69 -14.95 -8.25
C PRO A 103 8.44 -14.81 -6.73
N GLY A 104 9.20 -13.94 -6.06
CA GLY A 104 9.03 -13.62 -4.65
C GLY A 104 7.92 -12.62 -4.35
N VAL A 105 7.25 -12.05 -5.38
CA VAL A 105 6.19 -11.05 -5.21
C VAL A 105 4.85 -11.63 -5.67
N PHE A 106 3.91 -11.72 -4.74
CA PHE A 106 2.51 -12.04 -5.02
C PHE A 106 1.68 -10.74 -4.97
N VAL A 107 0.94 -10.43 -6.02
CA VAL A 107 0.07 -9.24 -6.09
C VAL A 107 -1.40 -9.64 -6.00
N CYS A 108 -2.16 -8.94 -5.16
CA CYS A 108 -3.60 -9.15 -5.00
C CYS A 108 -4.34 -7.82 -4.91
N GLY A 109 -5.36 -7.63 -5.76
CA GLY A 109 -6.29 -6.50 -5.70
C GLY A 109 -7.56 -6.87 -4.93
N ILE A 110 -8.00 -6.01 -4.03
CA ILE A 110 -9.21 -6.18 -3.22
C ILE A 110 -10.07 -4.93 -3.40
N GLN A 111 -11.23 -5.08 -4.03
CA GLN A 111 -12.20 -3.98 -4.06
C GLN A 111 -12.92 -3.91 -2.73
N GLY A 112 -12.72 -2.81 -2.01
CA GLY A 112 -13.34 -2.67 -0.70
C GLY A 112 -13.02 -1.35 -0.01
N ASN A 113 -13.78 -1.08 1.04
CA ASN A 113 -13.61 0.11 1.85
C ASN A 113 -12.63 -0.16 3.00
N PHE A 114 -11.48 0.48 2.99
CA PHE A 114 -10.46 0.31 4.02
C PHE A 114 -10.88 0.86 5.41
N HIS A 115 -11.95 1.65 5.52
CA HIS A 115 -12.57 1.96 6.82
C HIS A 115 -13.10 0.72 7.54
N HIS A 116 -13.33 -0.36 6.79
CA HIS A 116 -13.72 -1.66 7.34
C HIS A 116 -12.56 -2.67 7.31
N LEU A 117 -11.32 -2.20 7.45
CA LEU A 117 -10.11 -3.03 7.39
C LEU A 117 -10.19 -4.31 8.23
N PRO A 118 -10.75 -4.32 9.47
CA PRO A 118 -10.91 -5.56 10.25
C PRO A 118 -11.70 -6.67 9.55
N ARG A 119 -12.59 -6.33 8.61
CA ARG A 119 -13.33 -7.33 7.83
C ARG A 119 -12.45 -8.09 6.84
N TYR A 120 -11.32 -7.51 6.44
CA TYR A 120 -10.36 -8.09 5.51
C TYR A 120 -9.15 -8.72 6.22
N ALA A 121 -9.09 -8.60 7.55
CA ALA A 121 -7.97 -9.12 8.33
C ALA A 121 -7.74 -10.62 8.11
N GLN A 122 -8.80 -11.39 7.89
CA GLN A 122 -8.70 -12.83 7.61
C GLN A 122 -8.01 -13.14 6.29
N LEU A 123 -8.07 -12.24 5.31
CA LEU A 123 -7.37 -12.41 4.02
C LEU A 123 -5.85 -12.27 4.18
N HIS A 124 -5.42 -11.63 5.27
CA HIS A 124 -4.02 -11.38 5.60
C HIS A 124 -3.51 -12.30 6.70
N TYR A 125 -4.39 -13.17 7.23
CA TYR A 125 -4.03 -14.07 8.33
C TYR A 125 -3.10 -15.15 7.80
N ALA A 126 -1.81 -14.91 7.96
CA ALA A 126 -0.88 -16.01 7.96
C ALA A 126 -1.10 -16.79 9.28
N PRO A 127 -1.11 -18.14 9.26
CA PRO A 127 -1.17 -18.93 10.48
C PRO A 127 -0.10 -18.43 11.46
N ALA A 128 -0.38 -18.49 12.77
CA ALA A 128 0.47 -17.97 13.85
C ALA A 128 1.95 -18.41 13.85
N ARG A 129 2.34 -19.29 12.91
CA ARG A 129 3.71 -19.76 12.67
C ARG A 129 4.40 -19.08 11.48
N SER A 130 3.77 -18.17 10.76
CA SER A 130 4.45 -17.50 9.66
C SER A 130 5.32 -16.37 10.23
N HIS A 131 6.62 -16.42 9.93
CA HIS A 131 7.58 -15.35 10.23
C HIS A 131 7.38 -14.16 9.27
N ARG A 132 6.12 -13.69 9.10
CA ARG A 132 5.81 -12.57 8.22
C ARG A 132 5.45 -11.34 9.05
N ARG A 133 5.76 -10.16 8.52
CA ARG A 133 5.39 -8.87 9.11
C ARG A 133 4.45 -8.11 8.19
N ARG A 134 3.45 -7.48 8.76
CA ARG A 134 2.50 -6.65 8.02
C ARG A 134 2.92 -5.18 8.06
N ILE A 135 2.83 -4.57 6.89
CA ILE A 135 3.07 -3.15 6.71
C ILE A 135 1.85 -2.59 6.00
N TYR A 136 1.11 -1.74 6.67
CA TYR A 136 0.02 -0.97 6.07
C TYR A 136 0.58 0.32 5.50
N THR A 137 0.19 0.67 4.28
CA THR A 137 0.60 1.93 3.66
C THR A 137 -0.59 2.79 3.31
N MET A 138 -0.49 4.09 3.54
CA MET A 138 -1.43 5.13 3.12
C MET A 138 -0.59 6.26 2.53
N LEU A 139 -0.24 6.13 1.25
CA LEU A 139 0.65 7.06 0.56
C LEU A 139 -0.13 7.93 -0.43
N GLY A 140 0.48 9.07 -0.82
CA GLY A 140 -0.10 9.97 -1.80
C GLY A 140 -1.28 10.78 -1.27
N ASN A 141 -1.17 11.30 -0.06
CA ASN A 141 -2.18 12.15 0.56
C ASN A 141 -3.49 11.42 0.94
N THR A 142 -3.46 10.11 1.08
CA THR A 142 -4.66 9.31 1.42
C THR A 142 -5.21 9.67 2.80
N VAL A 143 -4.33 9.97 3.78
CA VAL A 143 -4.72 10.36 5.13
C VAL A 143 -5.51 11.66 5.15
N ALA A 144 -5.11 12.65 4.34
CA ALA A 144 -5.82 13.94 4.27
C ALA A 144 -7.25 13.84 3.69
N ASN A 145 -7.62 12.71 3.11
CA ASN A 145 -8.98 12.45 2.64
C ASN A 145 -9.87 11.75 3.67
N LEU A 146 -9.40 11.56 4.90
CA LEU A 146 -10.20 10.99 5.99
C LEU A 146 -11.06 12.07 6.67
N ASP A 147 -12.33 11.77 6.93
CA ASP A 147 -13.24 12.71 7.60
C ASP A 147 -12.91 12.87 9.10
N HIS A 148 -12.49 11.76 9.76
CA HIS A 148 -12.17 11.70 11.19
C HIS A 148 -10.99 10.76 11.42
N GLU A 149 -9.77 11.25 11.26
CA GLU A 149 -8.55 10.44 11.32
C GLU A 149 -8.41 9.64 12.63
N PRO A 150 -8.61 10.22 13.84
CA PRO A 150 -8.46 9.46 15.08
C PRO A 150 -9.42 8.27 15.17
N LEU A 151 -10.67 8.47 14.76
CA LEU A 151 -11.70 7.43 14.78
C LEU A 151 -11.39 6.35 13.72
N PHE A 152 -10.89 6.77 12.54
CA PHE A 152 -10.45 5.85 11.53
C PHE A 152 -9.33 4.95 12.04
N PHE A 153 -8.25 5.52 12.58
CA PHE A 153 -7.11 4.75 13.08
C PHE A 153 -7.53 3.79 14.21
N GLN A 154 -8.35 4.24 15.13
CA GLN A 154 -8.86 3.40 16.21
C GLN A 154 -9.65 2.19 15.68
N ASN A 155 -10.53 2.41 14.72
CA ASN A 155 -11.41 1.36 14.20
C ASN A 155 -10.69 0.45 13.19
N ALA A 156 -9.98 1.02 12.22
CA ALA A 156 -9.34 0.26 11.15
C ALA A 156 -8.21 -0.65 11.67
N PHE A 157 -7.46 -0.18 12.67
CA PHE A 157 -6.32 -0.92 13.23
C PHE A 157 -6.62 -1.60 14.57
N SER A 158 -7.89 -1.70 14.97
CA SER A 158 -8.28 -2.41 16.21
C SER A 158 -7.85 -3.88 16.26
N GLY A 159 -7.62 -4.50 15.09
CA GLY A 159 -7.12 -5.88 14.95
C GLY A 159 -5.63 -5.97 14.60
N ALA A 160 -4.88 -4.87 14.66
CA ALA A 160 -3.44 -4.89 14.40
C ALA A 160 -2.70 -5.70 15.48
N ALA A 161 -1.76 -6.52 15.05
CA ALA A 161 -0.95 -7.34 15.95
C ALA A 161 0.33 -6.59 16.36
N LEU A 162 0.93 -7.02 17.48
CA LEU A 162 2.22 -6.51 17.88
C LEU A 162 3.27 -6.77 16.80
N GLY A 163 3.92 -5.69 16.33
CA GLY A 163 4.92 -5.72 15.25
C GLY A 163 4.35 -5.42 13.87
N ASP A 164 3.04 -5.19 13.71
CA ASP A 164 2.51 -4.57 12.51
C ASP A 164 2.98 -3.11 12.43
N MET A 165 3.19 -2.61 11.23
CA MET A 165 3.65 -1.25 10.99
C MET A 165 2.66 -0.49 10.13
N LEU A 166 2.57 0.81 10.36
CA LEU A 166 1.83 1.74 9.51
C LEU A 166 2.79 2.79 8.95
N LEU A 167 2.77 2.94 7.63
CA LEU A 167 3.50 3.97 6.90
C LEU A 167 2.49 4.90 6.23
N PHE A 168 2.62 6.17 6.47
CA PHE A 168 1.81 7.18 5.79
C PHE A 168 2.63 8.45 5.53
N ASP A 169 2.25 9.19 4.51
CA ASP A 169 2.73 10.54 4.24
C ASP A 169 1.70 11.58 4.66
N LEU A 170 2.16 12.79 4.98
CA LEU A 170 1.34 13.94 5.34
C LEU A 170 1.67 15.11 4.43
#